data_0450dfbc57b078b340bf1638e90c2c28
#
_entry.id   0450dfbc57b078b340bf1638e90c2c28
#
_cell.length_a   1.000
_cell.length_b   1.000
_cell.length_c   1.000
_cell.angle_alpha   90.00
_cell.angle_beta   90.00
_cell.angle_gamma   90.00
#
_symmetry.space_group_name_H-M   'P 1'
#
loop_
_entity.id
_entity.type
_entity.pdbx_description
1 polymer ?
#
loop_
_entity_poly.entity_id
_entity_poly.type
_entity_poly.pdbx_seq_one_letter_code
_entity_poly.pdbx_strand_id
1 'polypeptide(L)'
;IASAEGKTIFDAIREIARFSSQRIMWAHNNIIVVGETLAKDDITPVIDFFTHNYELRMKTWIAVTPLSASAIIKSNVGMGNIPGTAITEVFRFQKLTGMGIPSDLLNVHHDFSNEHSNLLISSLTLNQALTQAGLADISENTVEQIEISGMAVFNQNRMLGYLSADETRGLSWFLGEDPNLIISLPHPENPAKS
;
A
#
# COMPACT_ATOMS: atom_id res chain seq x y z
N ILE A 1 -17.56 -1.58 9.04
CA ILE A 1 -16.41 -0.67 9.07
C ILE A 1 -16.80 0.56 9.89
N ALA A 2 -16.05 0.86 10.95
CA ALA A 2 -16.23 2.09 11.73
C ALA A 2 -15.39 3.21 11.09
N SER A 3 -15.90 4.44 11.15
CA SER A 3 -15.19 5.64 10.70
C SER A 3 -15.46 6.78 11.65
N ALA A 4 -14.48 7.65 11.84
CA ALA A 4 -14.60 8.87 12.62
C ALA A 4 -13.67 9.94 12.08
N GLU A 5 -13.95 11.18 12.44
CA GLU A 5 -13.13 12.35 12.14
C GLU A 5 -12.53 12.90 13.43
N GLY A 6 -11.34 13.46 13.34
CA GLY A 6 -10.66 14.08 14.48
C GLY A 6 -9.56 15.02 14.00
N LYS A 7 -9.16 15.95 14.85
CA LYS A 7 -8.02 16.85 14.56
C LYS A 7 -6.70 16.09 14.51
N THR A 8 -6.63 14.99 15.21
CA THR A 8 -5.51 14.05 15.23
C THR A 8 -6.01 12.63 15.04
N ILE A 9 -5.12 11.70 14.69
CA ILE A 9 -5.44 10.27 14.62
C ILE A 9 -5.96 9.77 15.98
N PHE A 10 -5.39 10.27 17.07
CA PHE A 10 -5.80 9.89 18.40
C PHE A 10 -7.23 10.37 18.74
N ASP A 11 -7.60 11.57 18.31
CA ASP A 11 -8.97 12.07 18.49
C ASP A 11 -9.98 11.25 17.69
N ALA A 12 -9.66 10.90 16.44
CA ALA A 12 -10.50 10.05 15.61
C ALA A 12 -10.71 8.66 16.24
N ILE A 13 -9.66 8.07 16.82
CA ILE A 13 -9.75 6.79 17.53
C ILE A 13 -10.63 6.89 18.78
N ARG A 14 -10.49 7.96 19.56
CA ARG A 14 -11.37 8.21 20.71
C ARG A 14 -12.82 8.35 20.28
N GLU A 15 -13.06 9.03 19.16
CA GLU A 15 -14.42 9.16 18.65
C GLU A 15 -15.00 7.80 18.23
N ILE A 16 -14.22 6.93 17.57
CA ILE A 16 -14.66 5.56 17.30
C ILE A 16 -14.99 4.81 18.60
N ALA A 17 -14.18 4.97 19.63
CA ALA A 17 -14.38 4.29 20.91
C ALA A 17 -15.69 4.69 21.63
N ARG A 18 -16.24 5.89 21.32
CA ARG A 18 -17.53 6.35 21.92
C ARG A 18 -18.73 5.55 21.46
N PHE A 19 -18.73 5.03 20.23
CA PHE A 19 -19.85 4.26 19.69
C PHE A 19 -19.51 2.79 19.42
N SER A 20 -18.25 2.40 19.59
CA SER A 20 -17.84 0.99 19.52
C SER A 20 -18.10 0.30 20.84
N SER A 21 -18.81 -0.82 20.82
CA SER A 21 -18.99 -1.68 21.99
C SER A 21 -17.74 -2.47 22.36
N GLN A 22 -16.68 -2.40 21.57
CA GLN A 22 -15.44 -3.14 21.76
C GLN A 22 -14.24 -2.21 21.71
N ARG A 23 -13.23 -2.50 22.53
CA ARG A 23 -11.94 -1.82 22.47
C ARG A 23 -11.26 -2.13 21.14
N ILE A 24 -10.75 -1.10 20.46
CA ILE A 24 -9.91 -1.27 19.27
C ILE A 24 -8.59 -1.89 19.72
N MET A 25 -8.25 -3.05 19.17
CA MET A 25 -6.96 -3.71 19.40
C MET A 25 -6.11 -3.59 18.15
N TRP A 26 -4.97 -2.95 18.29
CA TRP A 26 -4.03 -2.70 17.17
C TRP A 26 -3.08 -3.87 16.88
N ALA A 27 -2.99 -4.85 17.79
CA ALA A 27 -2.09 -6.00 17.67
C ALA A 27 -2.28 -6.85 16.39
N HIS A 28 -3.47 -6.77 15.79
CA HIS A 28 -3.84 -7.49 14.57
C HIS A 28 -3.94 -6.58 13.35
N ASN A 29 -3.48 -5.34 13.45
CA ASN A 29 -3.40 -4.46 12.29
C ASN A 29 -2.33 -4.98 11.32
N ASN A 30 -2.72 -5.27 10.09
CA ASN A 30 -1.84 -5.78 9.05
C ASN A 30 -1.44 -4.71 8.04
N ILE A 31 -2.26 -3.67 7.88
CA ILE A 31 -2.04 -2.63 6.88
C ILE A 31 -2.52 -1.26 7.37
N ILE A 32 -1.78 -0.25 7.02
CA ILE A 32 -2.12 1.17 7.16
C ILE A 32 -2.19 1.75 5.75
N VAL A 33 -3.33 2.33 5.39
CA VAL A 33 -3.51 2.98 4.09
C VAL A 33 -3.66 4.48 4.28
N VAL A 34 -2.77 5.24 3.67
CA VAL A 34 -2.71 6.70 3.75
C VAL A 34 -3.24 7.28 2.44
N GLY A 35 -4.19 8.22 2.53
CA GLY A 35 -4.66 8.94 1.34
C GLY A 35 -3.63 9.95 0.84
N GLU A 36 -3.58 10.16 -0.46
CA GLU A 36 -2.64 11.06 -1.14
C GLU A 36 -2.64 12.48 -0.57
N THR A 37 -3.81 13.03 -0.23
CA THR A 37 -3.93 14.38 0.31
C THR A 37 -3.13 14.55 1.58
N LEU A 38 -3.22 13.59 2.50
CA LEU A 38 -2.46 13.59 3.75
C LEU A 38 -0.96 13.36 3.49
N ALA A 39 -0.63 12.46 2.58
CA ALA A 39 0.76 12.18 2.20
C ALA A 39 1.46 13.41 1.59
N LYS A 40 0.75 14.22 0.82
CA LYS A 40 1.26 15.48 0.24
C LYS A 40 1.38 16.63 1.25
N ASP A 41 0.54 16.62 2.26
CA ASP A 41 0.59 17.65 3.31
C ASP A 41 1.69 17.36 4.32
N ASP A 42 1.53 16.34 5.14
CA ASP A 42 2.52 15.91 6.14
C ASP A 42 2.23 14.47 6.60
N ILE A 43 3.16 13.54 6.34
CA ILE A 43 3.02 12.15 6.78
C ILE A 43 3.51 11.93 8.22
N THR A 44 4.23 12.89 8.81
CA THR A 44 4.82 12.78 10.16
C THR A 44 3.82 12.31 11.22
N PRO A 45 2.60 12.88 11.32
CA PRO A 45 1.65 12.47 12.35
C PRO A 45 1.23 11.00 12.22
N VAL A 46 1.24 10.46 10.99
CA VAL A 46 0.92 9.05 10.74
C VAL A 46 2.05 8.16 11.24
N ILE A 47 3.28 8.45 10.79
CA ILE A 47 4.45 7.65 11.16
C ILE A 47 4.62 7.69 12.68
N ASP A 48 4.62 8.86 13.30
CA ASP A 48 4.78 9.03 14.74
C ASP A 48 3.72 8.28 15.54
N PHE A 49 2.46 8.42 15.17
CA PHE A 49 1.38 7.74 15.88
C PHE A 49 1.55 6.22 15.86
N PHE A 50 1.81 5.66 14.69
CA PHE A 50 1.87 4.22 14.55
C PHE A 50 3.17 3.61 15.05
N THR A 51 4.30 4.29 14.99
CA THR A 51 5.58 3.80 15.51
C THR A 51 5.66 3.88 17.04
N HIS A 52 5.02 4.88 17.65
CA HIS A 52 4.98 5.01 19.11
C HIS A 52 3.84 4.22 19.76
N ASN A 53 2.99 3.55 19.00
CA ASN A 53 1.94 2.71 19.54
C ASN A 53 2.47 1.30 19.88
N TYR A 54 2.67 1.02 21.16
CA TYR A 54 3.21 -0.25 21.66
C TYR A 54 2.39 -1.50 21.31
N GLU A 55 1.11 -1.34 20.96
CA GLU A 55 0.25 -2.47 20.54
C GLU A 55 0.50 -2.86 19.09
N LEU A 56 1.11 -2.00 18.27
CA LEU A 56 1.35 -2.24 16.86
C LEU A 56 2.62 -3.04 16.60
N ARG A 57 2.56 -3.85 15.57
CA ARG A 57 3.74 -4.57 15.10
C ARG A 57 4.49 -3.70 14.10
N MET A 58 5.79 -3.54 14.26
CA MET A 58 6.63 -2.80 13.30
C MET A 58 6.67 -3.45 11.90
N LYS A 59 6.20 -4.68 11.78
CA LYS A 59 6.00 -5.40 10.52
C LYS A 59 4.63 -5.14 9.85
N THR A 60 3.83 -4.20 10.38
CA THR A 60 2.60 -3.72 9.74
C THR A 60 2.95 -3.00 8.45
N TRP A 61 2.30 -3.39 7.36
CA TRP A 61 2.49 -2.74 6.07
C TRP A 61 1.92 -1.33 6.07
N ILE A 62 2.57 -0.43 5.33
CA ILE A 62 2.04 0.91 5.09
C ILE A 62 2.02 1.19 3.59
N ALA A 63 0.97 1.83 3.12
CA ALA A 63 0.78 2.18 1.72
C ALA A 63 0.16 3.56 1.56
N VAL A 64 0.46 4.20 0.43
CA VAL A 64 -0.23 5.41 -0.02
C VAL A 64 -1.18 5.04 -1.15
N THR A 65 -2.29 5.75 -1.28
CA THR A 65 -3.21 5.55 -2.40
C THR A 65 -3.61 6.88 -3.02
N PRO A 66 -3.65 6.99 -4.38
CA PRO A 66 -4.22 8.15 -5.06
C PRO A 66 -5.75 8.21 -4.92
N LEU A 67 -6.36 7.09 -4.55
CA LEU A 67 -7.79 6.99 -4.25
C LEU A 67 -8.05 7.39 -2.78
N SER A 68 -9.31 7.40 -2.37
CA SER A 68 -9.58 7.48 -0.94
C SER A 68 -9.17 6.17 -0.25
N ALA A 69 -8.53 6.27 0.92
CA ALA A 69 -8.19 5.08 1.72
C ALA A 69 -9.43 4.22 2.04
N SER A 70 -10.60 4.89 2.19
CA SER A 70 -11.88 4.22 2.38
C SER A 70 -12.29 3.38 1.17
N ALA A 71 -11.97 3.79 -0.06
CA ALA A 71 -12.27 3.01 -1.27
C ALA A 71 -11.46 1.70 -1.28
N ILE A 72 -10.17 1.78 -0.96
CA ILE A 72 -9.31 0.57 -0.86
C ILE A 72 -9.84 -0.40 0.21
N ILE A 73 -10.16 0.11 1.40
CA ILE A 73 -10.60 -0.74 2.52
C ILE A 73 -12.00 -1.33 2.30
N LYS A 74 -12.85 -0.67 1.52
CA LYS A 74 -14.23 -1.10 1.20
C LYS A 74 -14.34 -1.86 -0.11
N SER A 75 -13.26 -1.97 -0.87
CA SER A 75 -13.28 -2.62 -2.19
C SER A 75 -13.79 -4.05 -2.13
N ASN A 76 -14.49 -4.46 -3.17
CA ASN A 76 -14.98 -5.83 -3.32
C ASN A 76 -13.91 -6.69 -4.01
N VAL A 77 -13.06 -7.32 -3.22
CA VAL A 77 -11.96 -8.18 -3.71
C VAL A 77 -12.41 -9.60 -4.10
N GLY A 78 -13.71 -9.85 -4.17
CA GLY A 78 -14.28 -11.13 -4.60
C GLY A 78 -14.06 -12.29 -3.64
N MET A 79 -14.74 -13.41 -3.90
CA MET A 79 -14.61 -14.70 -3.19
C MET A 79 -14.66 -14.64 -1.65
N GLY A 80 -15.39 -13.68 -1.07
CA GLY A 80 -15.53 -13.56 0.39
C GLY A 80 -14.25 -13.12 1.13
N ASN A 81 -13.24 -12.70 0.41
CA ASN A 81 -12.00 -12.20 1.02
C ASN A 81 -12.23 -10.85 1.71
N ILE A 82 -11.66 -10.71 2.89
CA ILE A 82 -11.60 -9.43 3.59
C ILE A 82 -10.54 -8.57 2.89
N PRO A 83 -10.82 -7.32 2.48
CA PRO A 83 -9.86 -6.47 1.78
C PRO A 83 -8.49 -6.39 2.46
N GLY A 84 -8.44 -6.27 3.79
CA GLY A 84 -7.20 -6.27 4.54
C GLY A 84 -6.36 -7.54 4.37
N THR A 85 -6.98 -8.70 4.22
CA THR A 85 -6.27 -9.96 3.94
C THR A 85 -5.75 -9.96 2.52
N ALA A 86 -6.56 -9.54 1.55
CA ALA A 86 -6.14 -9.46 0.15
C ALA A 86 -4.94 -8.52 -0.04
N ILE A 87 -4.97 -7.34 0.60
CA ILE A 87 -3.84 -6.40 0.57
C ILE A 87 -2.59 -7.05 1.17
N THR A 88 -2.71 -7.74 2.30
CA THR A 88 -1.58 -8.41 2.95
C THR A 88 -0.93 -9.45 2.02
N GLU A 89 -1.73 -10.22 1.28
CA GLU A 89 -1.21 -11.18 0.30
C GLU A 89 -0.50 -10.48 -0.87
N VAL A 90 -1.02 -9.35 -1.37
CA VAL A 90 -0.36 -8.54 -2.41
C VAL A 90 1.02 -8.10 -1.94
N PHE A 91 1.17 -7.60 -0.71
CA PHE A 91 2.47 -7.24 -0.14
C PHE A 91 3.39 -8.44 0.07
N ARG A 92 2.84 -9.59 0.47
CA ARG A 92 3.60 -10.82 0.64
C ARG A 92 4.26 -11.27 -0.66
N PHE A 93 3.56 -11.12 -1.78
CA PHE A 93 4.05 -11.49 -3.11
C PHE A 93 4.82 -10.38 -3.83
N GLN A 94 4.87 -9.17 -3.27
CA GLN A 94 5.57 -8.03 -3.85
C GLN A 94 7.03 -8.35 -4.22
N LYS A 95 7.74 -9.05 -3.33
CA LYS A 95 9.14 -9.49 -3.56
C LYS A 95 9.29 -10.46 -4.73
N LEU A 96 8.23 -11.18 -5.12
CA LEU A 96 8.26 -12.11 -6.24
C LEU A 96 7.98 -11.43 -7.57
N THR A 97 7.29 -10.28 -7.53
CA THR A 97 6.90 -9.54 -8.74
C THR A 97 7.88 -8.45 -9.12
N GLY A 98 8.79 -8.08 -8.21
CA GLY A 98 9.73 -6.96 -8.41
C GLY A 98 9.04 -5.60 -8.57
N MET A 99 7.79 -5.46 -8.16
CA MET A 99 6.98 -4.27 -8.37
C MET A 99 7.05 -3.26 -7.22
N GLY A 100 7.99 -3.40 -6.32
CA GLY A 100 8.15 -2.44 -5.23
C GLY A 100 9.11 -2.88 -4.15
N ILE A 101 9.54 -1.90 -3.37
CA ILE A 101 10.35 -2.08 -2.18
C ILE A 101 9.42 -2.31 -0.99
N PRO A 102 9.68 -3.30 -0.13
CA PRO A 102 8.82 -3.57 1.02
C PRO A 102 8.69 -2.34 1.93
N SER A 103 7.47 -1.84 2.11
CA SER A 103 7.18 -0.70 2.96
C SER A 103 6.40 -1.15 4.21
N ASP A 104 7.10 -1.76 5.18
CA ASP A 104 6.59 -1.94 6.53
C ASP A 104 6.98 -0.75 7.44
N LEU A 105 6.31 -0.63 8.58
CA LEU A 105 6.55 0.48 9.51
C LEU A 105 8.01 0.56 9.98
N LEU A 106 8.71 -0.57 10.09
CA LEU A 106 10.11 -0.58 10.51
C LEU A 106 11.00 0.10 9.47
N ASN A 107 10.86 -0.30 8.20
CA ASN A 107 11.64 0.26 7.10
C ASN A 107 11.29 1.73 6.89
N VAL A 108 9.99 2.06 6.89
CA VAL A 108 9.51 3.44 6.75
C VAL A 108 10.02 4.33 7.89
N HIS A 109 10.00 3.85 9.13
CA HIS A 109 10.53 4.61 10.28
C HIS A 109 12.04 4.81 10.18
N HIS A 110 12.77 3.78 9.75
CA HIS A 110 14.22 3.86 9.53
C HIS A 110 14.54 4.92 8.48
N ASP A 111 13.89 4.87 7.32
CA ASP A 111 14.13 5.81 6.23
C ASP A 111 13.68 7.23 6.57
N PHE A 112 12.55 7.36 7.26
CA PHE A 112 12.05 8.66 7.73
C PHE A 112 12.97 9.33 8.75
N SER A 113 13.63 8.54 9.61
CA SER A 113 14.56 9.04 10.64
C SER A 113 15.95 9.35 10.09
N ASN A 114 16.25 8.92 8.86
CA ASN A 114 17.55 9.11 8.24
C ASN A 114 17.51 10.29 7.27
N GLU A 115 18.15 11.41 7.62
CA GLU A 115 18.19 12.63 6.79
C GLU A 115 18.80 12.42 5.38
N HIS A 116 19.53 11.33 5.19
CA HIS A 116 20.17 10.99 3.91
C HIS A 116 19.40 9.96 3.09
N SER A 117 18.29 9.44 3.61
CA SER A 117 17.43 8.49 2.93
C SER A 117 16.22 9.20 2.31
N ASN A 118 15.80 8.74 1.14
CA ASN A 118 14.53 9.16 0.57
C ASN A 118 13.47 8.13 0.95
N LEU A 119 12.44 8.60 1.61
CA LEU A 119 11.33 7.75 2.01
C LEU A 119 10.54 7.27 0.79
N LEU A 120 10.39 5.96 0.67
CA LEU A 120 9.61 5.30 -0.38
C LEU A 120 8.51 4.46 0.28
N ILE A 121 7.27 4.64 -0.16
CA ILE A 121 6.12 3.90 0.35
C ILE A 121 5.35 3.31 -0.83
N SER A 122 4.99 2.03 -0.75
CA SER A 122 4.22 1.35 -1.80
C SER A 122 2.91 2.08 -2.11
N SER A 123 2.59 2.21 -3.40
CA SER A 123 1.34 2.78 -3.87
C SER A 123 0.31 1.70 -4.18
N LEU A 124 -0.90 1.82 -3.61
CA LEU A 124 -2.02 0.92 -3.85
C LEU A 124 -3.06 1.57 -4.75
N THR A 125 -3.55 0.81 -5.72
CA THR A 125 -4.68 1.19 -6.57
C THR A 125 -5.67 0.04 -6.72
N LEU A 126 -6.83 0.34 -7.30
CA LEU A 126 -7.84 -0.64 -7.67
C LEU A 126 -7.83 -0.81 -9.18
N ASN A 127 -7.67 -2.03 -9.63
CA ASN A 127 -7.82 -2.41 -11.02
C ASN A 127 -9.11 -3.20 -11.19
N GLN A 128 -9.90 -2.86 -12.19
CA GLN A 128 -11.06 -3.66 -12.57
C GLN A 128 -10.55 -4.87 -13.36
N ALA A 129 -10.38 -6.00 -12.70
CA ALA A 129 -10.10 -7.24 -13.39
C ALA A 129 -11.30 -7.57 -14.28
N LEU A 130 -11.09 -7.47 -15.58
CA LEU A 130 -12.00 -8.12 -16.53
C LEU A 130 -11.93 -9.62 -16.22
N THR A 131 -13.00 -10.15 -15.67
CA THR A 131 -13.15 -11.60 -15.49
C THR A 131 -13.21 -12.24 -16.89
N GLN A 132 -12.06 -12.46 -17.53
CA GLN A 132 -11.92 -13.31 -18.71
C GLN A 132 -11.95 -14.79 -18.28
N ALA A 133 -12.96 -15.16 -17.55
CA ALA A 133 -13.30 -16.57 -17.41
C ALA A 133 -14.68 -16.72 -18.05
N GLY A 134 -14.72 -17.35 -19.22
CA GLY A 134 -15.96 -17.68 -19.94
C GLY A 134 -16.86 -18.63 -19.16
N LEU A 135 -17.43 -18.13 -18.09
CA LEU A 135 -18.58 -18.67 -17.38
C LEU A 135 -19.65 -17.59 -17.45
N ALA A 136 -20.44 -17.65 -18.52
CA ALA A 136 -21.72 -17.01 -18.60
C ALA A 136 -22.52 -17.37 -17.35
N ASP A 137 -23.04 -16.38 -16.63
CA ASP A 137 -23.96 -16.41 -15.50
C ASP A 137 -23.41 -15.97 -14.12
N ILE A 138 -22.53 -14.96 -14.06
CA ILE A 138 -22.36 -14.22 -12.82
C ILE A 138 -22.73 -12.76 -13.08
N SER A 139 -23.94 -12.41 -12.63
CA SER A 139 -24.48 -11.04 -12.59
C SER A 139 -23.44 -10.02 -12.07
N GLU A 140 -23.22 -8.97 -12.84
CA GLU A 140 -22.82 -7.58 -12.54
C GLU A 140 -21.98 -7.26 -11.30
N ASN A 141 -21.27 -8.21 -10.67
CA ASN A 141 -20.29 -7.91 -9.64
C ASN A 141 -18.90 -7.84 -10.28
N THR A 142 -18.54 -6.66 -10.76
CA THR A 142 -17.15 -6.34 -11.09
C THR A 142 -16.29 -6.58 -9.85
N VAL A 143 -15.42 -7.58 -9.92
CA VAL A 143 -14.43 -7.85 -8.88
C VAL A 143 -13.31 -6.83 -9.04
N GLU A 144 -13.08 -6.03 -8.01
CA GLU A 144 -11.98 -5.09 -7.96
C GLU A 144 -10.73 -5.82 -7.46
N GLN A 145 -9.62 -5.68 -8.16
CA GLN A 145 -8.33 -6.18 -7.71
C GLN A 145 -7.51 -5.05 -7.12
N ILE A 146 -7.01 -5.29 -5.92
CA ILE A 146 -6.03 -4.39 -5.29
C ILE A 146 -4.66 -4.76 -5.84
N GLU A 147 -3.94 -3.76 -6.36
CA GLU A 147 -2.60 -3.95 -6.87
C GLU A 147 -1.63 -2.89 -6.35
N ILE A 148 -0.34 -3.23 -6.31
CA ILE A 148 0.73 -2.28 -6.09
C ILE A 148 1.07 -1.66 -7.44
N SER A 149 0.78 -0.36 -7.59
CA SER A 149 0.96 0.38 -8.84
C SER A 149 2.32 1.06 -8.98
N GLY A 150 3.21 0.85 -7.99
CA GLY A 150 4.51 1.47 -7.90
C GLY A 150 4.79 2.02 -6.51
N MET A 151 5.54 3.12 -6.42
CA MET A 151 5.94 3.72 -5.15
C MET A 151 5.60 5.21 -5.08
N ALA A 152 5.19 5.68 -3.91
CA ALA A 152 5.13 7.09 -3.57
C ALA A 152 6.52 7.54 -3.08
N VAL A 153 7.03 8.63 -3.63
CA VAL A 153 8.33 9.22 -3.30
C VAL A 153 8.14 10.42 -2.41
N PHE A 154 8.90 10.51 -1.36
CA PHE A 154 8.84 11.63 -0.41
C PHE A 154 10.15 12.41 -0.39
N ASN A 155 10.01 13.69 -0.14
CA ASN A 155 11.11 14.54 0.31
C ASN A 155 10.83 14.89 1.77
N GLN A 156 11.59 14.29 2.68
CA GLN A 156 11.34 14.36 4.11
C GLN A 156 9.91 13.87 4.46
N ASN A 157 9.03 14.76 4.89
CA ASN A 157 7.68 14.45 5.36
C ASN A 157 6.57 14.67 4.31
N ARG A 158 6.91 15.10 3.08
CA ARG A 158 5.94 15.41 2.04
C ARG A 158 6.13 14.56 0.80
N MET A 159 5.05 13.99 0.32
CA MET A 159 5.04 13.25 -0.91
C MET A 159 5.24 14.18 -2.11
N LEU A 160 6.19 13.84 -2.99
CA LEU A 160 6.46 14.53 -4.25
C LEU A 160 5.59 14.02 -5.39
N GLY A 161 5.40 12.71 -5.47
CA GLY A 161 4.70 12.06 -6.56
C GLY A 161 4.80 10.55 -6.49
N TYR A 162 4.42 9.90 -7.59
CA TYR A 162 4.47 8.45 -7.74
C TYR A 162 5.50 8.06 -8.81
N LEU A 163 6.16 6.94 -8.57
CA LEU A 163 6.85 6.16 -9.59
C LEU A 163 5.87 5.10 -10.12
N SER A 164 5.87 4.91 -11.42
CA SER A 164 5.18 3.78 -12.06
C SER A 164 5.82 2.44 -11.66
N ALA A 165 5.16 1.34 -12.00
CA ALA A 165 5.70 0.00 -11.74
C ALA A 165 7.06 -0.22 -12.42
N ASP A 166 7.24 0.27 -13.67
CA ASP A 166 8.50 0.12 -14.41
C ASP A 166 9.62 0.99 -13.82
N GLU A 167 9.32 2.24 -13.45
CA GLU A 167 10.29 3.13 -12.77
C GLU A 167 10.67 2.56 -11.40
N THR A 168 9.71 2.02 -10.66
CA THR A 168 9.96 1.36 -9.37
C THR A 168 10.87 0.15 -9.53
N ARG A 169 10.64 -0.68 -10.56
CA ARG A 169 11.47 -1.83 -10.87
C ARG A 169 12.92 -1.42 -11.20
N GLY A 170 13.07 -0.38 -12.01
CA GLY A 170 14.38 0.19 -12.31
C GLY A 170 15.10 0.71 -11.07
N LEU A 171 14.38 1.41 -10.18
CA LEU A 171 14.91 1.91 -8.92
C LEU A 171 15.30 0.77 -7.97
N SER A 172 14.45 -0.25 -7.81
CA SER A 172 14.73 -1.43 -6.96
C SER A 172 16.00 -2.15 -7.41
N TRP A 173 16.20 -2.27 -8.71
CA TRP A 173 17.43 -2.84 -9.27
C TRP A 173 18.65 -1.97 -8.95
N PHE A 174 18.53 -0.67 -9.12
CA PHE A 174 19.62 0.28 -8.83
C PHE A 174 20.03 0.28 -7.36
N LEU A 175 19.05 0.13 -6.46
CA LEU A 175 19.26 0.06 -5.01
C LEU A 175 19.74 -1.33 -4.54
N GLY A 176 19.66 -2.35 -5.40
CA GLY A 176 20.01 -3.72 -5.01
C GLY A 176 18.98 -4.42 -4.10
N GLU A 177 17.76 -3.88 -4.05
CA GLU A 177 16.67 -4.36 -3.18
C GLU A 177 15.90 -5.56 -3.76
N ASP A 178 16.03 -5.81 -5.07
CA ASP A 178 15.31 -6.89 -5.74
C ASP A 178 16.25 -7.90 -6.40
N PRO A 179 16.50 -9.06 -5.75
CA PRO A 179 17.31 -10.13 -6.32
C PRO A 179 16.61 -10.93 -7.42
N ASN A 180 15.29 -10.77 -7.62
CA ASN A 180 14.48 -11.59 -8.52
C ASN A 180 14.03 -10.83 -9.78
N LEU A 181 14.70 -9.73 -10.12
CA LEU A 181 14.34 -8.92 -11.27
C LEU A 181 14.57 -9.69 -12.58
N ILE A 182 13.51 -9.85 -13.37
CA ILE A 182 13.57 -10.38 -14.73
C ILE A 182 13.47 -9.21 -15.71
N ILE A 183 14.50 -8.99 -16.51
CA ILE A 183 14.51 -7.99 -17.56
C ILE A 183 14.31 -8.70 -18.90
N SER A 184 13.19 -8.43 -19.55
CA SER A 184 12.94 -8.88 -20.92
C SER A 184 13.57 -7.92 -21.91
N LEU A 185 14.51 -8.40 -22.70
CA LEU A 185 15.14 -7.62 -23.77
C LEU A 185 14.56 -8.05 -25.12
N PRO A 186 14.22 -7.12 -26.01
CA PRO A 186 13.78 -7.47 -27.34
C PRO A 186 14.92 -8.14 -28.11
N HIS A 187 14.60 -9.21 -28.85
CA HIS A 187 15.60 -9.86 -29.71
C HIS A 187 16.10 -8.87 -30.77
N PRO A 188 17.43 -8.73 -30.97
CA PRO A 188 17.99 -7.69 -31.87
C PRO A 188 17.53 -7.79 -33.32
N GLU A 189 17.23 -8.99 -33.81
CA GLU A 189 16.78 -9.21 -35.20
C GLU A 189 15.27 -9.44 -35.33
N ASN A 190 14.55 -9.68 -34.22
CA ASN A 190 13.11 -9.92 -34.24
C ASN A 190 12.46 -9.42 -32.95
N PRO A 191 12.04 -8.14 -32.86
CA PRO A 191 11.46 -7.54 -31.66
C PRO A 191 10.17 -8.22 -31.15
N ALA A 192 9.53 -9.04 -31.98
CA ALA A 192 8.33 -9.81 -31.61
C ALA A 192 8.66 -11.11 -30.83
N LYS A 193 9.94 -11.46 -30.70
CA LYS A 193 10.43 -12.57 -29.90
C LYS A 193 11.21 -12.00 -28.71
N SER A 194 10.55 -11.82 -27.60
CA SER A 194 11.17 -11.52 -26.31
C SER A 194 11.06 -12.72 -25.39
#